data_8c39548a4f9d0f4289821bd5ea69d3f9
#
_entry.id   8c39548a4f9d0f4289821bd5ea69d3f9
#
_cell.length_a   1.000
_cell.length_b   1.000
_cell.length_c   1.000
_cell.angle_alpha   90.00
_cell.angle_beta   90.00
_cell.angle_gamma   90.00
#
_symmetry.space_group_name_H-M   'P 1'
#
loop_
_entity.id
_entity.type
_entity.pdbx_description
1 polymer ?
#
loop_
_entity_poly.entity_id
_entity_poly.type
_entity_poly.pdbx_seq_one_letter_code
_entity_poly.pdbx_strand_id
1 'polypeptide(L)'
;MGYRQNLPETASVVNYKSDGRLDAPSAVRNAEPIVELVSKTAIKSGNALEIASGTGQHVVKLASALPHLNWQPSDVDETRIKSIRCWSNDQHLKNLKPPCFLDATAEGWSAEHHSQDLILLVNLLHLISTKETKILVKEISKALASNGLSIIYGPFMRCGKLISKSDMDFHHSLIDTDPDLGYKDDVDMLNLFREAGLVHLSTEKMPANNLAFILQKP
;
A
#
# COMPACT_ATOMS: atom_id res chain seq x y z
N MET A 1 -9.59 7.55 15.46
CA MET A 1 -8.30 8.28 15.59
C MET A 1 -8.05 8.92 14.23
N GLY A 2 -7.71 10.19 14.17
CA GLY A 2 -7.55 10.87 12.88
C GLY A 2 -6.18 10.61 12.26
N TYR A 3 -6.09 10.90 10.97
CA TYR A 3 -4.87 10.96 10.17
C TYR A 3 -3.69 11.56 10.96
N ARG A 4 -2.53 10.86 10.95
CA ARG A 4 -1.32 11.31 11.62
C ARG A 4 -0.71 12.51 10.88
N GLN A 5 -0.72 13.67 11.52
CA GLN A 5 -0.18 14.91 10.94
C GLN A 5 1.35 15.06 11.17
N ASN A 6 1.93 14.31 12.12
CA ASN A 6 3.33 14.42 12.51
C ASN A 6 4.11 13.18 12.05
N LEU A 7 4.46 13.15 10.79
CA LEU A 7 5.45 12.22 10.24
C LEU A 7 6.77 12.97 10.02
N PRO A 8 7.95 12.31 10.18
CA PRO A 8 9.22 12.94 9.81
C PRO A 8 9.20 13.30 8.32
N GLU A 9 9.85 14.41 7.94
CA GLU A 9 9.93 14.88 6.55
C GLU A 9 10.45 13.81 5.58
N THR A 10 11.27 12.89 6.09
CA THR A 10 11.83 11.77 5.34
C THR A 10 10.82 10.65 5.05
N ALA A 11 9.71 10.59 5.79
CA ALA A 11 8.74 9.50 5.70
C ALA A 11 7.92 9.53 4.40
N SER A 12 7.74 10.73 3.83
CA SER A 12 6.94 10.90 2.61
C SER A 12 7.44 12.08 1.79
N VAL A 13 8.63 11.92 1.19
CA VAL A 13 9.20 12.94 0.31
C VAL A 13 8.38 13.03 -0.97
N VAL A 14 7.82 14.21 -1.23
CA VAL A 14 7.08 14.52 -2.45
C VAL A 14 7.53 15.84 -3.06
N ASN A 15 7.58 15.89 -4.40
CA ASN A 15 7.81 17.10 -5.18
C ASN A 15 6.49 17.59 -5.76
N TYR A 16 6.20 18.86 -5.61
CA TYR A 16 5.01 19.49 -6.19
C TYR A 16 5.30 19.91 -7.63
N LYS A 17 4.42 19.50 -8.58
CA LYS A 17 4.48 19.95 -9.97
C LYS A 17 3.47 21.09 -10.19
N SER A 18 3.74 21.93 -11.18
CA SER A 18 2.89 23.09 -11.53
C SER A 18 1.49 22.71 -11.99
N ASP A 19 1.28 21.48 -12.43
CA ASP A 19 0.02 20.94 -12.91
C ASP A 19 -0.83 20.26 -11.80
N GLY A 20 -0.41 20.39 -10.54
CA GLY A 20 -1.11 19.84 -9.38
C GLY A 20 -0.75 18.39 -9.06
N ARG A 21 0.09 17.75 -9.86
CA ARG A 21 0.61 16.40 -9.55
C ARG A 21 1.66 16.46 -8.46
N LEU A 22 1.66 15.46 -7.60
CA LEU A 22 2.77 15.15 -6.71
C LEU A 22 3.64 14.07 -7.36
N ASP A 23 4.94 14.12 -7.09
CA ASP A 23 5.92 13.16 -7.56
C ASP A 23 6.76 12.66 -6.39
N ALA A 24 6.71 11.36 -6.13
CA ALA A 24 7.48 10.73 -5.07
C ALA A 24 8.66 9.95 -5.67
N PRO A 25 9.92 10.28 -5.34
CA PRO A 25 11.09 9.55 -5.84
C PRO A 25 11.06 8.05 -5.51
N SER A 26 10.47 7.65 -4.38
CA SER A 26 10.28 6.25 -4.03
C SER A 26 9.34 5.53 -4.99
N ALA A 27 8.23 6.18 -5.37
CA ALA A 27 7.27 5.64 -6.32
C ALA A 27 7.88 5.48 -7.72
N VAL A 28 8.71 6.43 -8.15
CA VAL A 28 9.45 6.31 -9.42
C VAL A 28 10.34 5.07 -9.45
N ARG A 29 11.06 4.80 -8.34
CA ARG A 29 12.02 3.69 -8.27
C ARG A 29 11.35 2.31 -8.20
N ASN A 30 10.20 2.18 -7.53
CA ASN A 30 9.58 0.89 -7.25
C ASN A 30 8.36 0.58 -8.12
N ALA A 31 7.88 1.51 -8.93
CA ALA A 31 6.68 1.30 -9.74
C ALA A 31 6.79 0.14 -10.72
N GLU A 32 7.88 0.07 -11.52
CA GLU A 32 8.06 -1.03 -12.47
C GLU A 32 8.16 -2.41 -11.77
N PRO A 33 8.99 -2.60 -10.72
CA PRO A 33 8.98 -3.84 -9.94
C PRO A 33 7.62 -4.22 -9.36
N ILE A 34 6.81 -3.25 -8.91
CA ILE A 34 5.47 -3.51 -8.39
C ILE A 34 4.52 -3.92 -9.52
N VAL A 35 4.54 -3.23 -10.67
CA VAL A 35 3.75 -3.60 -11.84
C VAL A 35 4.09 -5.02 -12.29
N GLU A 36 5.38 -5.36 -12.38
CA GLU A 36 5.84 -6.71 -12.72
C GLU A 36 5.33 -7.76 -11.72
N LEU A 37 5.40 -7.46 -10.42
CA LEU A 37 4.90 -8.35 -9.38
C LEU A 37 3.40 -8.60 -9.52
N VAL A 38 2.60 -7.53 -9.65
CA VAL A 38 1.14 -7.64 -9.82
C VAL A 38 0.77 -8.37 -11.10
N SER A 39 1.51 -8.15 -12.19
CA SER A 39 1.31 -8.82 -13.48
C SER A 39 1.50 -10.34 -13.42
N LYS A 40 2.32 -10.83 -12.47
CA LYS A 40 2.54 -12.27 -12.26
C LYS A 40 1.39 -12.94 -11.49
N THR A 41 0.46 -12.16 -10.93
CA THR A 41 -0.73 -12.74 -10.31
C THR A 41 -1.66 -13.32 -11.38
N ALA A 42 -2.31 -14.44 -11.07
CA ALA A 42 -3.18 -15.13 -12.02
C ALA A 42 -4.59 -14.49 -12.12
N ILE A 43 -4.77 -13.25 -11.66
CA ILE A 43 -6.07 -12.56 -11.69
C ILE A 43 -6.40 -12.17 -13.13
N LYS A 44 -7.46 -12.76 -13.69
CA LYS A 44 -7.86 -12.56 -15.10
C LYS A 44 -8.70 -11.30 -15.32
N SER A 45 -9.52 -10.92 -14.33
CA SER A 45 -10.35 -9.73 -14.32
C SER A 45 -10.91 -9.52 -12.92
N GLY A 46 -11.31 -8.30 -12.59
CA GLY A 46 -11.94 -8.03 -11.31
C GLY A 46 -11.73 -6.61 -10.80
N ASN A 47 -12.08 -6.39 -9.54
CA ASN A 47 -11.91 -5.12 -8.85
C ASN A 47 -10.59 -5.13 -8.08
N ALA A 48 -9.84 -4.05 -8.21
CA ALA A 48 -8.59 -3.84 -7.51
C ALA A 48 -8.65 -2.55 -6.69
N LEU A 49 -8.38 -2.65 -5.39
CA LEU A 49 -8.28 -1.51 -4.49
C LEU A 49 -6.80 -1.23 -4.19
N GLU A 50 -6.33 -0.02 -4.47
CA GLU A 50 -5.06 0.47 -3.94
C GLU A 50 -5.31 1.31 -2.70
N ILE A 51 -4.82 0.84 -1.56
CA ILE A 51 -4.92 1.53 -0.27
C ILE A 51 -3.73 2.49 -0.12
N ALA A 52 -4.00 3.72 0.32
CA ALA A 52 -3.00 4.77 0.48
C ALA A 52 -2.18 4.99 -0.81
N SER A 53 -2.86 5.32 -1.91
CA SER A 53 -2.29 5.48 -3.25
C SER A 53 -1.26 6.61 -3.36
N GLY A 54 -1.16 7.45 -2.34
CA GLY A 54 -0.17 8.50 -2.24
C GLY A 54 -0.25 9.50 -3.39
N THR A 55 0.81 9.61 -4.16
CA THR A 55 0.88 10.54 -5.30
C THR A 55 0.02 10.11 -6.51
N GLY A 56 -0.37 8.82 -6.61
CA GLY A 56 -1.10 8.26 -7.74
C GLY A 56 -0.24 7.62 -8.85
N GLN A 57 1.08 7.68 -8.70
CA GLN A 57 2.01 7.17 -9.73
C GLN A 57 1.90 5.65 -9.94
N HIS A 58 1.68 4.88 -8.87
CA HIS A 58 1.54 3.42 -8.95
C HIS A 58 0.23 3.04 -9.66
N VAL A 59 -0.92 3.56 -9.17
CA VAL A 59 -2.22 3.16 -9.70
C VAL A 59 -2.40 3.48 -11.18
N VAL A 60 -1.84 4.61 -11.65
CA VAL A 60 -1.90 4.97 -13.07
C VAL A 60 -1.09 4.00 -13.92
N LYS A 61 0.13 3.62 -13.49
CA LYS A 61 0.94 2.60 -14.19
C LYS A 61 0.29 1.24 -14.16
N LEU A 62 -0.26 0.83 -13.01
CA LEU A 62 -0.98 -0.44 -12.84
C LEU A 62 -2.22 -0.50 -13.73
N ALA A 63 -3.03 0.54 -13.75
CA ALA A 63 -4.22 0.60 -14.59
C ALA A 63 -3.88 0.55 -16.08
N SER A 64 -2.79 1.19 -16.50
CA SER A 64 -2.29 1.11 -17.87
C SER A 64 -1.77 -0.29 -18.24
N ALA A 65 -1.00 -0.92 -17.35
CA ALA A 65 -0.39 -2.23 -17.60
C ALA A 65 -1.39 -3.39 -17.48
N LEU A 66 -2.43 -3.24 -16.67
CA LEU A 66 -3.40 -4.28 -16.31
C LEU A 66 -4.84 -3.82 -16.61
N PRO A 67 -5.20 -3.66 -17.90
CA PRO A 67 -6.50 -3.11 -18.31
C PRO A 67 -7.69 -4.01 -17.97
N HIS A 68 -7.45 -5.26 -17.58
CA HIS A 68 -8.47 -6.22 -17.16
C HIS A 68 -8.89 -6.07 -15.70
N LEU A 69 -8.19 -5.23 -14.90
CA LEU A 69 -8.56 -4.90 -13.53
C LEU A 69 -9.18 -3.51 -13.46
N ASN A 70 -10.26 -3.38 -12.71
CA ASN A 70 -10.90 -2.09 -12.41
C ASN A 70 -10.30 -1.50 -11.15
N TRP A 71 -9.45 -0.52 -11.28
CA TRP A 71 -8.71 0.07 -10.18
C TRP A 71 -9.50 1.14 -9.44
N GLN A 72 -9.57 1.01 -8.11
CA GLN A 72 -10.06 2.02 -7.19
C GLN A 72 -8.88 2.54 -6.37
N PRO A 73 -8.33 3.72 -6.66
CA PRO A 73 -7.35 4.36 -5.78
C PRO A 73 -8.02 4.98 -4.56
N SER A 74 -7.31 5.01 -3.45
CA SER A 74 -7.80 5.61 -2.21
C SER A 74 -6.68 6.27 -1.41
N ASP A 75 -7.00 7.33 -0.70
CA ASP A 75 -6.09 7.95 0.27
C ASP A 75 -6.90 8.70 1.33
N VAL A 76 -6.26 9.05 2.44
CA VAL A 76 -6.85 9.83 3.52
C VAL A 76 -6.54 11.32 3.39
N ASP A 77 -5.57 11.69 2.58
CA ASP A 77 -5.09 13.05 2.38
C ASP A 77 -5.69 13.67 1.10
N GLU A 78 -6.42 14.78 1.28
CA GLU A 78 -7.06 15.53 0.20
C GLU A 78 -6.08 16.01 -0.89
N THR A 79 -4.84 16.36 -0.51
CA THR A 79 -3.82 16.81 -1.45
C THR A 79 -3.36 15.67 -2.34
N ARG A 80 -3.24 14.46 -1.76
CA ARG A 80 -2.92 13.22 -2.49
C ARG A 80 -4.09 12.80 -3.38
N ILE A 81 -5.34 12.88 -2.90
CA ILE A 81 -6.52 12.64 -3.72
C ILE A 81 -6.56 13.58 -4.94
N LYS A 82 -6.23 14.86 -4.77
CA LYS A 82 -6.11 15.81 -5.89
C LYS A 82 -4.99 15.39 -6.86
N SER A 83 -3.83 14.99 -6.36
CA SER A 83 -2.73 14.52 -7.19
C SER A 83 -3.11 13.27 -8.00
N ILE A 84 -3.77 12.29 -7.37
CA ILE A 84 -4.25 11.08 -8.06
C ILE A 84 -5.18 11.47 -9.22
N ARG A 85 -6.10 12.41 -9.00
CA ARG A 85 -7.00 12.92 -10.06
C ARG A 85 -6.22 13.55 -11.22
N CYS A 86 -5.20 14.37 -10.91
CA CYS A 86 -4.36 15.00 -11.93
C CYS A 86 -3.60 13.96 -12.76
N TRP A 87 -3.02 12.93 -12.13
CA TRP A 87 -2.36 11.83 -12.82
C TRP A 87 -3.32 11.01 -13.68
N SER A 88 -4.55 10.77 -13.19
CA SER A 88 -5.57 9.95 -13.87
C SER A 88 -6.14 10.65 -15.11
N ASN A 89 -6.36 11.96 -15.06
CA ASN A 89 -6.96 12.74 -16.16
C ASN A 89 -6.12 12.71 -17.43
N ASP A 90 -4.79 12.67 -17.31
CA ASP A 90 -3.86 12.70 -18.46
C ASP A 90 -3.85 11.37 -19.25
N GLN A 91 -4.29 10.28 -18.64
CA GLN A 91 -4.10 8.93 -19.20
C GLN A 91 -5.35 8.35 -19.86
N HIS A 92 -6.52 8.96 -19.67
CA HIS A 92 -7.82 8.49 -20.23
C HIS A 92 -8.11 6.99 -20.00
N LEU A 93 -7.67 6.45 -18.84
CA LEU A 93 -7.80 5.03 -18.51
C LEU A 93 -9.25 4.71 -18.09
N LYS A 94 -9.93 3.87 -18.88
CA LYS A 94 -11.35 3.49 -18.64
C LYS A 94 -11.53 2.58 -17.41
N ASN A 95 -10.45 1.91 -16.99
CA ASN A 95 -10.42 0.98 -15.86
C ASN A 95 -9.88 1.61 -14.58
N LEU A 96 -9.71 2.93 -14.53
CA LEU A 96 -9.30 3.68 -13.35
C LEU A 96 -10.44 4.55 -12.85
N LYS A 97 -10.97 4.22 -11.69
CA LYS A 97 -12.04 4.98 -11.03
C LYS A 97 -11.50 6.28 -10.40
N PRO A 98 -12.35 7.29 -10.20
CA PRO A 98 -11.99 8.46 -9.39
C PRO A 98 -11.50 8.03 -8.00
N PRO A 99 -10.46 8.69 -7.44
CA PRO A 99 -9.99 8.36 -6.11
C PRO A 99 -11.05 8.65 -5.05
N CYS A 100 -11.11 7.82 -4.02
CA CYS A 100 -11.99 7.99 -2.87
C CYS A 100 -11.20 8.27 -1.59
N PHE A 101 -11.87 8.89 -0.62
CA PHE A 101 -11.35 8.99 0.74
C PHE A 101 -11.46 7.63 1.42
N LEU A 102 -10.37 7.18 2.06
CA LEU A 102 -10.33 5.96 2.85
C LEU A 102 -9.30 6.10 3.96
N ASP A 103 -9.75 6.09 5.20
CA ASP A 103 -8.87 5.90 6.37
C ASP A 103 -8.67 4.40 6.60
N ALA A 104 -7.56 3.88 6.12
CA ALA A 104 -7.21 2.47 6.23
C ALA A 104 -7.01 1.98 7.66
N THR A 105 -6.81 2.89 8.62
CA THR A 105 -6.61 2.59 10.04
C THR A 105 -7.91 2.56 10.85
N ALA A 106 -9.03 2.97 10.23
CA ALA A 106 -10.36 2.89 10.82
C ALA A 106 -10.97 1.49 10.68
N GLU A 107 -11.88 1.13 11.58
CA GLU A 107 -12.67 -0.09 11.45
C GLU A 107 -13.88 0.13 10.53
N GLY A 108 -14.27 -0.91 9.78
CA GLY A 108 -15.54 -0.97 9.05
C GLY A 108 -15.49 -0.52 7.59
N TRP A 109 -14.37 -0.01 7.07
CA TRP A 109 -14.28 0.42 5.67
C TRP A 109 -14.45 -0.72 4.66
N SER A 110 -14.17 -1.96 5.08
CA SER A 110 -14.38 -3.15 4.24
C SER A 110 -15.83 -3.34 3.80
N ALA A 111 -16.81 -2.78 4.53
CA ALA A 111 -18.22 -2.88 4.15
C ALA A 111 -18.54 -2.10 2.86
N GLU A 112 -17.88 -0.97 2.64
CA GLU A 112 -18.03 -0.14 1.44
C GLU A 112 -17.13 -0.60 0.29
N HIS A 113 -16.02 -1.27 0.62
CA HIS A 113 -15.00 -1.72 -0.32
C HIS A 113 -14.89 -3.26 -0.40
N HIS A 114 -16.01 -3.97 -0.27
CA HIS A 114 -16.04 -5.43 -0.29
C HIS A 114 -15.82 -6.03 -1.69
N SER A 115 -15.62 -7.35 -1.74
CA SER A 115 -15.52 -8.15 -2.98
C SER A 115 -14.38 -7.70 -3.89
N GLN A 116 -13.22 -7.38 -3.30
CA GLN A 116 -12.02 -7.05 -4.06
C GLN A 116 -11.30 -8.32 -4.48
N ASP A 117 -10.98 -8.43 -5.77
CA ASP A 117 -10.16 -9.52 -6.31
C ASP A 117 -8.68 -9.27 -6.04
N LEU A 118 -8.28 -8.00 -5.93
CA LEU A 118 -6.94 -7.58 -5.54
C LEU A 118 -6.99 -6.41 -4.57
N ILE A 119 -6.20 -6.47 -3.50
CA ILE A 119 -5.90 -5.31 -2.66
C ILE A 119 -4.39 -5.11 -2.65
N LEU A 120 -3.95 -3.92 -3.06
CA LEU A 120 -2.55 -3.51 -3.05
C LEU A 120 -2.31 -2.45 -1.98
N LEU A 121 -1.27 -2.66 -1.19
CA LEU A 121 -0.78 -1.71 -0.19
C LEU A 121 0.72 -1.49 -0.39
N VAL A 122 1.13 -0.24 -0.58
CA VAL A 122 2.53 0.13 -0.82
C VAL A 122 2.99 1.15 0.21
N ASN A 123 4.03 0.81 0.97
CA ASN A 123 4.75 1.75 1.85
C ASN A 123 3.91 2.47 2.92
N LEU A 124 2.94 1.78 3.54
CA LEU A 124 2.13 2.35 4.63
C LEU A 124 2.51 1.81 6.01
N LEU A 125 2.81 0.52 6.16
CA LEU A 125 2.85 -0.14 7.47
C LEU A 125 3.87 0.45 8.45
N HIS A 126 4.98 0.99 7.95
CA HIS A 126 5.98 1.64 8.79
C HIS A 126 5.56 3.04 9.28
N LEU A 127 4.48 3.60 8.74
CA LEU A 127 3.92 4.91 9.07
C LEU A 127 2.70 4.84 10.00
N ILE A 128 2.32 3.66 10.43
CA ILE A 128 1.17 3.41 11.31
C ILE A 128 1.60 2.53 12.49
N SER A 129 0.85 2.58 13.59
CA SER A 129 1.12 1.77 14.78
C SER A 129 0.81 0.28 14.54
N THR A 130 1.32 -0.57 15.43
CA THR A 130 0.98 -2.00 15.43
C THR A 130 -0.53 -2.22 15.63
N LYS A 131 -1.20 -1.39 16.41
CA LYS A 131 -2.66 -1.46 16.62
C LYS A 131 -3.41 -1.17 15.33
N GLU A 132 -3.04 -0.10 14.63
CA GLU A 132 -3.60 0.28 13.33
C GLU A 132 -3.31 -0.76 12.25
N THR A 133 -2.10 -1.34 12.26
CA THR A 133 -1.75 -2.46 11.37
C THR A 133 -2.69 -3.66 11.55
N LYS A 134 -3.04 -4.00 12.80
CA LYS A 134 -4.00 -5.09 13.09
C LYS A 134 -5.39 -4.80 12.54
N ILE A 135 -5.87 -3.57 12.68
CA ILE A 135 -7.15 -3.13 12.12
C ILE A 135 -7.10 -3.26 10.59
N LEU A 136 -6.09 -2.67 9.97
CA LEU A 136 -5.91 -2.68 8.51
C LEU A 136 -5.90 -4.10 7.93
N VAL A 137 -5.11 -5.01 8.49
CA VAL A 137 -5.02 -6.40 8.01
C VAL A 137 -6.36 -7.12 8.15
N LYS A 138 -7.08 -6.91 9.25
CA LYS A 138 -8.42 -7.48 9.47
C LYS A 138 -9.44 -6.95 8.45
N GLU A 139 -9.41 -5.65 8.17
CA GLU A 139 -10.31 -5.04 7.19
C GLU A 139 -9.94 -5.48 5.76
N ILE A 140 -8.65 -5.62 5.40
CA ILE A 140 -8.21 -6.21 4.13
C ILE A 140 -8.81 -7.61 3.96
N SER A 141 -8.68 -8.47 4.98
CA SER A 141 -9.24 -9.83 4.93
C SER A 141 -10.75 -9.83 4.67
N LYS A 142 -11.51 -8.93 5.31
CA LYS A 142 -12.96 -8.80 5.08
C LYS A 142 -13.29 -8.28 3.68
N ALA A 143 -12.53 -7.30 3.19
CA ALA A 143 -12.77 -6.65 1.91
C ALA A 143 -12.48 -7.54 0.70
N LEU A 144 -11.57 -8.50 0.82
CA LEU A 144 -11.26 -9.45 -0.24
C LEU A 144 -12.46 -10.36 -0.57
N ALA A 145 -12.64 -10.67 -1.84
CA ALA A 145 -13.47 -11.76 -2.33
C ALA A 145 -12.85 -13.12 -1.95
N SER A 146 -13.62 -14.20 -1.99
CA SER A 146 -13.06 -15.57 -1.89
C SER A 146 -12.04 -15.79 -3.01
N ASN A 147 -10.88 -16.34 -2.68
CA ASN A 147 -9.70 -16.46 -3.54
C ASN A 147 -9.07 -15.13 -3.97
N GLY A 148 -9.56 -13.99 -3.49
CA GLY A 148 -8.96 -12.68 -3.74
C GLY A 148 -7.55 -12.57 -3.13
N LEU A 149 -6.69 -11.78 -3.75
CA LEU A 149 -5.30 -11.60 -3.36
C LEU A 149 -5.07 -10.26 -2.67
N SER A 150 -4.17 -10.24 -1.70
CA SER A 150 -3.59 -8.99 -1.20
C SER A 150 -2.08 -9.00 -1.40
N ILE A 151 -1.54 -7.89 -1.87
CA ILE A 151 -0.11 -7.64 -1.97
C ILE A 151 0.23 -6.50 -1.02
N ILE A 152 1.07 -6.79 -0.03
CA ILE A 152 1.53 -5.82 0.97
C ILE A 152 3.03 -5.62 0.77
N TYR A 153 3.39 -4.44 0.24
CA TYR A 153 4.76 -4.06 -0.09
C TYR A 153 5.28 -2.99 0.87
N GLY A 154 6.52 -3.12 1.29
CA GLY A 154 7.22 -2.10 2.07
C GLY A 154 8.49 -2.58 2.73
N PRO A 155 9.11 -1.72 3.56
CA PRO A 155 10.25 -2.10 4.37
C PRO A 155 9.80 -2.87 5.61
N PHE A 156 10.55 -3.91 5.95
CA PHE A 156 10.29 -4.77 7.12
C PHE A 156 11.61 -5.17 7.78
N MET A 157 11.59 -5.44 9.07
CA MET A 157 12.65 -6.19 9.75
C MET A 157 12.61 -7.65 9.28
N ARG A 158 13.74 -8.34 9.43
CA ARG A 158 13.90 -9.77 9.13
C ARG A 158 14.27 -10.49 10.41
N CYS A 159 13.32 -11.22 11.01
CA CYS A 159 13.53 -11.90 12.29
C CYS A 159 14.13 -10.93 13.34
N GLY A 160 13.53 -9.78 13.53
CA GLY A 160 13.94 -8.75 14.47
C GLY A 160 15.16 -7.93 14.08
N LYS A 161 15.66 -8.03 12.82
CA LYS A 161 16.87 -7.32 12.37
C LYS A 161 16.57 -6.37 11.21
N LEU A 162 17.12 -5.18 11.29
CA LEU A 162 17.21 -4.23 10.17
C LEU A 162 18.37 -4.65 9.25
N ILE A 163 18.18 -4.54 7.93
CA ILE A 163 19.09 -5.17 6.95
C ILE A 163 20.30 -4.30 6.62
N SER A 164 20.13 -2.98 6.61
CA SER A 164 21.19 -2.04 6.25
C SER A 164 21.25 -0.85 7.21
N LYS A 165 22.35 -0.10 7.11
CA LYS A 165 22.48 1.15 7.87
C LYS A 165 21.37 2.13 7.51
N SER A 166 21.01 2.26 6.23
CA SER A 166 19.91 3.14 5.80
C SER A 166 18.56 2.72 6.36
N ASP A 167 18.30 1.41 6.51
CA ASP A 167 17.09 0.92 7.16
C ASP A 167 17.09 1.28 8.66
N MET A 168 18.25 1.16 9.33
CA MET A 168 18.38 1.57 10.73
C MET A 168 18.15 3.07 10.91
N ASP A 169 18.80 3.90 10.09
CA ASP A 169 18.68 5.36 10.18
C ASP A 169 17.21 5.80 9.94
N PHE A 170 16.53 5.20 8.95
CA PHE A 170 15.14 5.51 8.66
C PHE A 170 14.19 5.00 9.75
N HIS A 171 14.35 3.76 10.20
CA HIS A 171 13.57 3.20 11.30
C HIS A 171 13.68 4.05 12.57
N HIS A 172 14.90 4.47 12.95
CA HIS A 172 15.12 5.33 14.10
C HIS A 172 14.46 6.70 13.93
N SER A 173 14.55 7.32 12.75
CA SER A 173 13.89 8.61 12.49
C SER A 173 12.37 8.54 12.65
N LEU A 174 11.76 7.38 12.37
CA LEU A 174 10.33 7.16 12.58
C LEU A 174 9.99 7.06 14.06
N ILE A 175 10.69 6.19 14.81
CA ILE A 175 10.42 5.97 16.25
C ILE A 175 10.80 7.18 17.12
N ASP A 176 11.78 7.97 16.72
CA ASP A 176 12.13 9.22 17.40
C ASP A 176 11.03 10.26 17.27
N THR A 177 10.26 10.23 16.16
CA THR A 177 9.12 11.12 15.95
C THR A 177 7.86 10.61 16.66
N ASP A 178 7.59 9.31 16.57
CA ASP A 178 6.47 8.63 17.23
C ASP A 178 6.87 7.18 17.53
N PRO A 179 6.98 6.78 18.82
CA PRO A 179 7.39 5.43 19.23
C PRO A 179 6.52 4.30 18.70
N ASP A 180 5.30 4.59 18.27
CA ASP A 180 4.36 3.60 17.71
C ASP A 180 4.66 3.30 16.23
N LEU A 181 5.52 4.09 15.57
CA LEU A 181 5.91 3.92 14.17
C LEU A 181 7.11 2.99 14.02
N GLY A 182 7.53 2.82 12.76
CA GLY A 182 8.71 2.06 12.38
C GLY A 182 8.40 0.74 11.68
N TYR A 183 9.47 0.09 11.24
CA TYR A 183 9.38 -1.17 10.51
C TYR A 183 8.72 -2.26 11.35
N LYS A 184 7.78 -2.98 10.75
CA LYS A 184 7.20 -4.19 11.34
C LYS A 184 8.11 -5.37 11.07
N ASP A 185 8.11 -6.37 11.96
CA ASP A 185 8.88 -7.60 11.76
C ASP A 185 8.14 -8.55 10.81
N ASP A 186 8.86 -9.20 9.92
CA ASP A 186 8.30 -10.13 8.93
C ASP A 186 7.61 -11.33 9.58
N VAL A 187 8.15 -11.86 10.67
CA VAL A 187 7.55 -13.00 11.40
C VAL A 187 6.26 -12.58 12.09
N ASP A 188 6.24 -11.40 12.71
CA ASP A 188 5.03 -10.87 13.36
C ASP A 188 3.93 -10.61 12.32
N MET A 189 4.32 -10.09 11.14
CA MET A 189 3.37 -9.88 10.05
C MET A 189 2.77 -11.19 9.54
N LEU A 190 3.57 -12.24 9.35
CA LEU A 190 3.06 -13.56 8.95
C LEU A 190 2.08 -14.15 9.97
N ASN A 191 2.34 -13.97 11.27
CA ASN A 191 1.42 -14.38 12.33
C ASN A 191 0.12 -13.58 12.25
N LEU A 192 0.20 -12.27 12.08
CA LEU A 192 -0.96 -11.39 11.97
C LEU A 192 -1.83 -11.71 10.76
N PHE A 193 -1.23 -12.00 9.60
CA PHE A 193 -1.98 -12.43 8.40
C PHE A 193 -2.76 -13.71 8.65
N ARG A 194 -2.12 -14.70 9.28
CA ARG A 194 -2.77 -15.97 9.64
C ARG A 194 -3.93 -15.75 10.63
N GLU A 195 -3.74 -14.91 11.66
CA GLU A 195 -4.79 -14.56 12.63
C GLU A 195 -5.99 -13.88 11.96
N ALA A 196 -5.76 -13.11 10.90
CA ALA A 196 -6.81 -12.48 10.09
C ALA A 196 -7.47 -13.44 9.08
N GLY A 197 -7.07 -14.72 9.04
CA GLY A 197 -7.62 -15.72 8.12
C GLY A 197 -7.08 -15.65 6.70
N LEU A 198 -5.94 -14.99 6.50
CA LEU A 198 -5.27 -14.92 5.21
C LEU A 198 -4.21 -16.02 5.07
N VAL A 199 -4.18 -16.67 3.92
CA VAL A 199 -3.16 -17.67 3.55
C VAL A 199 -1.97 -16.94 2.93
N HIS A 200 -0.78 -17.12 3.50
CA HIS A 200 0.46 -16.63 2.92
C HIS A 200 0.88 -17.53 1.75
N LEU A 201 0.96 -16.98 0.55
CA LEU A 201 1.38 -17.71 -0.66
C LEU A 201 2.88 -17.60 -0.87
N SER A 202 3.43 -16.39 -0.84
CA SER A 202 4.88 -16.15 -0.96
C SER A 202 5.30 -14.81 -0.36
N THR A 203 6.60 -14.67 -0.14
CA THR A 203 7.26 -13.41 0.20
C THR A 203 8.35 -13.14 -0.83
N GLU A 204 8.18 -12.06 -1.60
CA GLU A 204 9.12 -11.66 -2.63
C GLU A 204 10.10 -10.60 -2.12
N LYS A 205 11.38 -10.78 -2.44
CA LYS A 205 12.41 -9.78 -2.19
C LYS A 205 12.31 -8.69 -3.24
N MET A 206 12.17 -7.46 -2.80
CA MET A 206 11.96 -6.30 -3.65
C MET A 206 13.14 -5.31 -3.54
N PRO A 207 13.29 -4.37 -4.49
CA PRO A 207 14.37 -3.37 -4.45
C PRO A 207 14.42 -2.59 -3.13
N ALA A 208 15.60 -2.11 -2.78
CA ALA A 208 15.88 -1.34 -1.56
C ALA A 208 15.47 -2.05 -0.27
N ASN A 209 15.78 -3.35 -0.17
CA ASN A 209 15.51 -4.21 0.99
C ASN A 209 14.00 -4.35 1.34
N ASN A 210 13.09 -3.94 0.47
CA ASN A 210 11.67 -4.15 0.70
C ASN A 210 11.27 -5.62 0.56
N LEU A 211 10.11 -5.96 1.13
CA LEU A 211 9.39 -7.20 0.85
C LEU A 211 8.03 -6.91 0.23
N ALA A 212 7.53 -7.89 -0.48
CA ALA A 212 6.12 -7.98 -0.83
C ALA A 212 5.57 -9.32 -0.34
N PHE A 213 4.59 -9.27 0.56
CA PHE A 213 3.81 -10.43 0.97
C PHE A 213 2.65 -10.62 0.01
N ILE A 214 2.52 -11.81 -0.55
CA ILE A 214 1.39 -12.22 -1.38
C ILE A 214 0.50 -13.12 -0.54
N LEU A 215 -0.73 -12.69 -0.33
CA LEU A 215 -1.70 -13.27 0.56
C LEU A 215 -2.97 -13.60 -0.20
N GLN A 216 -3.69 -14.64 0.22
CA GLN A 216 -4.96 -15.04 -0.35
C GLN A 216 -6.03 -15.21 0.73
N LYS A 217 -7.23 -14.74 0.44
CA LYS A 217 -8.42 -15.12 1.22
C LYS A 217 -8.93 -16.47 0.70
N PRO A 218 -9.10 -17.48 1.56
CA PRO A 218 -9.71 -18.78 1.18
C PRO A 218 -11.11 -18.65 0.62
#